data_514eda050a5c24fce64b425b421896e0
#
_entry.id   514eda050a5c24fce64b425b421896e0
#
_cell.length_a   1.000
_cell.length_b   1.000
_cell.length_c   1.000
_cell.angle_alpha   90.00
_cell.angle_beta   90.00
_cell.angle_gamma   90.00
#
_symmetry.space_group_name_H-M   'P 1'
#
loop_
_entity.id
_entity.type
_entity.pdbx_description
1 polymer ?
#
loop_
_entity_poly.entity_id
_entity_poly.type
_entity_poly.pdbx_seq_one_letter_code
_entity_poly.pdbx_strand_id
1 'polypeptide(L)'
;MNYITPFDDYPIHQAIEPVTVPGSTDRNFYDRYFFNGLDPENGYIFEIGIGLYPNRHVIDAHFSISYEGKQYSYHASQRLDQNRMPIKVGPMSLTIDEPMSELTFSLKDPDNKLNCNLKFSANSVAHQEPRSLMMEGTRTIMNTVRFTQLGKWTGEISTEAGTI
;
A
#
# COMPACT_ATOMS: atom_id res chain seq x y z
N MET A 1 -9.38 -21.44 -14.77
CA MET A 1 -9.06 -20.08 -14.31
C MET A 1 -7.70 -19.73 -14.89
N ASN A 2 -7.53 -18.58 -15.55
CA ASN A 2 -6.23 -18.18 -16.09
C ASN A 2 -5.49 -17.37 -15.03
N TYR A 3 -4.27 -17.79 -14.68
CA TYR A 3 -3.41 -17.11 -13.69
C TYR A 3 -2.32 -16.24 -14.33
N ILE A 4 -2.15 -16.35 -15.65
CA ILE A 4 -1.17 -15.56 -16.40
C ILE A 4 -1.58 -14.08 -16.41
N THR A 5 -0.63 -13.21 -16.12
CA THR A 5 -0.78 -11.75 -16.03
C THR A 5 0.36 -11.04 -16.78
N PRO A 6 0.31 -9.72 -16.98
CA PRO A 6 1.41 -8.96 -17.57
C PRO A 6 2.76 -9.09 -16.85
N PHE A 7 2.77 -9.42 -15.55
CA PHE A 7 4.01 -9.68 -14.82
C PHE A 7 4.75 -10.94 -15.29
N ASP A 8 4.03 -11.90 -15.85
CA ASP A 8 4.61 -13.16 -16.30
C ASP A 8 5.47 -13.01 -17.57
N ASP A 9 5.43 -11.85 -18.24
CA ASP A 9 6.38 -11.50 -19.30
C ASP A 9 7.79 -11.15 -18.79
N TYR A 10 7.92 -10.82 -17.50
CA TYR A 10 9.20 -10.45 -16.93
C TYR A 10 9.94 -11.68 -16.37
N PRO A 11 11.28 -11.79 -16.53
CA PRO A 11 12.08 -12.92 -16.05
C PRO A 11 12.34 -12.82 -14.53
N ILE A 12 11.29 -12.63 -13.74
CA ILE A 12 11.34 -12.41 -12.28
C ILE A 12 10.75 -13.55 -11.46
N HIS A 13 10.36 -14.66 -12.08
CA HIS A 13 9.80 -15.81 -11.39
C HIS A 13 10.80 -16.40 -10.39
N GLN A 14 10.40 -16.54 -9.15
CA GLN A 14 11.14 -17.19 -8.07
C GLN A 14 10.62 -18.61 -7.80
N ALA A 15 9.54 -19.00 -8.48
CA ALA A 15 8.90 -20.30 -8.46
C ALA A 15 8.42 -20.65 -9.88
N ILE A 16 8.00 -21.88 -10.08
CA ILE A 16 7.47 -22.35 -11.38
C ILE A 16 6.05 -21.86 -11.66
N GLU A 17 5.38 -21.36 -10.64
CA GLU A 17 4.00 -20.85 -10.74
C GLU A 17 3.96 -19.43 -11.34
N PRO A 18 2.84 -19.04 -11.97
CA PRO A 18 2.61 -17.67 -12.37
C PRO A 18 2.78 -16.70 -11.19
N VAL A 19 3.21 -15.45 -11.48
CA VAL A 19 3.53 -14.43 -10.47
C VAL A 19 2.39 -14.16 -9.47
N THR A 20 1.15 -14.34 -9.88
CA THR A 20 -0.01 -14.11 -9.00
C THR A 20 -0.26 -15.20 -7.97
N VAL A 21 0.37 -16.35 -8.11
CA VAL A 21 0.25 -17.47 -7.17
C VAL A 21 1.25 -17.27 -6.05
N PRO A 22 0.80 -17.06 -4.79
CA PRO A 22 1.73 -16.82 -3.69
C PRO A 22 2.48 -18.10 -3.33
N GLY A 23 3.73 -17.96 -2.90
CA GLY A 23 4.60 -19.07 -2.48
C GLY A 23 4.22 -19.70 -1.12
N SER A 24 3.07 -19.34 -0.55
CA SER A 24 2.58 -19.83 0.72
C SER A 24 1.10 -20.16 0.64
N THR A 25 0.68 -21.23 1.31
CA THR A 25 -0.73 -21.62 1.48
C THR A 25 -1.35 -21.05 2.75
N ASP A 26 -0.59 -20.26 3.53
CA ASP A 26 -1.11 -19.65 4.74
C ASP A 26 -2.23 -18.66 4.37
N ARG A 27 -3.38 -18.84 5.02
CA ARG A 27 -4.55 -17.99 4.80
C ARG A 27 -4.30 -16.52 5.13
N ASN A 28 -3.36 -16.24 6.00
CA ASN A 28 -2.99 -14.89 6.44
C ASN A 28 -1.78 -14.33 5.67
N PHE A 29 -1.29 -15.04 4.65
CA PHE A 29 -0.27 -14.48 3.76
C PHE A 29 -0.74 -13.16 3.19
N TYR A 30 0.10 -12.12 3.28
CA TYR A 30 -0.20 -10.80 2.74
C TYR A 30 1.05 -10.13 2.17
N ASP A 31 0.82 -9.22 1.24
CA ASP A 31 1.75 -8.20 0.83
C ASP A 31 1.17 -6.82 1.19
N ARG A 32 2.00 -5.85 1.60
CA ARG A 32 1.48 -4.62 2.18
C ARG A 32 2.34 -3.42 1.86
N TYR A 33 1.67 -2.34 1.48
CA TYR A 33 2.21 -0.99 1.52
C TYR A 33 1.75 -0.29 2.80
N PHE A 34 2.67 0.44 3.41
CA PHE A 34 2.36 1.35 4.50
C PHE A 34 3.19 2.61 4.35
N PHE A 35 2.53 3.73 4.25
CA PHE A 35 3.17 5.03 4.15
C PHE A 35 2.62 5.95 5.23
N ASN A 36 3.45 6.91 5.66
CA ASN A 36 3.02 8.05 6.46
C ASN A 36 3.67 9.32 5.97
N GLY A 37 3.07 10.44 6.31
CA GLY A 37 3.62 11.77 6.13
C GLY A 37 3.32 12.63 7.33
N LEU A 38 4.27 13.45 7.71
CA LEU A 38 4.18 14.36 8.84
C LEU A 38 4.61 15.75 8.40
N ASP A 39 3.78 16.74 8.68
CA ASP A 39 4.14 18.15 8.57
C ASP A 39 3.86 18.85 9.91
N PRO A 40 4.88 19.00 10.76
CA PRO A 40 4.71 19.63 12.06
C PRO A 40 4.46 21.14 11.97
N GLU A 41 4.85 21.81 10.88
CA GLU A 41 4.63 23.24 10.69
C GLU A 41 3.15 23.54 10.39
N ASN A 42 2.50 22.67 9.60
CA ASN A 42 1.07 22.77 9.29
C ASN A 42 0.20 21.88 10.20
N GLY A 43 0.80 21.20 11.16
CA GLY A 43 0.09 20.50 12.23
C GLY A 43 -0.71 19.27 11.79
N TYR A 44 -0.24 18.50 10.79
CA TYR A 44 -0.93 17.29 10.38
C TYR A 44 0.00 16.08 10.26
N ILE A 45 -0.62 14.93 10.39
CA ILE A 45 -0.03 13.62 10.07
C ILE A 45 -1.05 12.81 9.27
N PHE A 46 -0.59 12.09 8.25
CA PHE A 46 -1.42 11.14 7.52
C PHE A 46 -0.77 9.78 7.41
N GLU A 47 -1.59 8.78 7.12
CA GLU A 47 -1.16 7.42 6.82
C GLU A 47 -1.95 6.83 5.64
N ILE A 48 -1.28 5.94 4.89
CA ILE A 48 -1.83 5.16 3.79
C ILE A 48 -1.48 3.71 4.06
N GLY A 49 -2.47 2.83 4.08
CA GLY A 49 -2.25 1.39 4.12
C GLY A 49 -2.96 0.71 2.95
N ILE A 50 -2.27 -0.24 2.31
CA ILE A 50 -2.85 -1.08 1.26
C ILE A 50 -2.39 -2.51 1.51
N GLY A 51 -3.34 -3.42 1.73
CA GLY A 51 -3.10 -4.83 2.01
C GLY A 51 -3.64 -5.73 0.92
N LEU A 52 -2.78 -6.61 0.38
CA LEU A 52 -3.14 -7.65 -0.57
C LEU A 52 -3.10 -8.99 0.14
N TYR A 53 -4.23 -9.70 0.13
CA TYR A 53 -4.40 -11.01 0.80
C TYR A 53 -4.78 -12.07 -0.25
N PRO A 54 -3.82 -12.59 -1.01
CA PRO A 54 -4.11 -13.45 -2.17
C PRO A 54 -4.86 -14.73 -1.80
N ASN A 55 -4.54 -15.38 -0.67
CA ASN A 55 -5.22 -16.59 -0.21
C ASN A 55 -6.62 -16.34 0.38
N ARG A 56 -7.03 -15.07 0.49
CA ARG A 56 -8.39 -14.63 0.85
C ARG A 56 -9.12 -14.00 -0.32
N HIS A 57 -8.45 -13.75 -1.43
CA HIS A 57 -8.96 -13.00 -2.58
C HIS A 57 -9.45 -11.59 -2.23
N VAL A 58 -8.74 -10.91 -1.32
CA VAL A 58 -9.09 -9.57 -0.84
C VAL A 58 -7.93 -8.62 -1.04
N ILE A 59 -8.24 -7.40 -1.43
CA ILE A 59 -7.39 -6.22 -1.31
C ILE A 59 -8.16 -5.18 -0.51
N ASP A 60 -7.51 -4.54 0.44
CA ASP A 60 -8.06 -3.40 1.20
C ASP A 60 -7.13 -2.20 1.16
N ALA A 61 -7.68 -1.04 1.43
CA ALA A 61 -6.89 0.18 1.57
C ALA A 61 -7.57 1.16 2.52
N HIS A 62 -6.76 2.01 3.13
CA HIS A 62 -7.23 3.17 3.86
C HIS A 62 -6.32 4.37 3.64
N PHE A 63 -6.90 5.54 3.78
CA PHE A 63 -6.24 6.81 3.96
C PHE A 63 -6.80 7.49 5.19
N SER A 64 -5.94 7.95 6.08
CA SER A 64 -6.34 8.67 7.29
C SER A 64 -5.45 9.89 7.47
N ILE A 65 -6.03 11.00 7.90
CA ILE A 65 -5.30 12.21 8.27
C ILE A 65 -5.84 12.75 9.58
N SER A 66 -4.93 13.17 10.46
CA SER A 66 -5.23 13.95 11.66
C SER A 66 -4.84 15.40 11.41
N TYR A 67 -5.83 16.29 11.45
CA TYR A 67 -5.69 17.71 11.17
C TYR A 67 -6.66 18.52 12.03
N GLU A 68 -6.21 19.61 12.63
CA GLU A 68 -7.01 20.50 13.51
C GLU A 68 -7.77 19.77 14.61
N GLY A 69 -7.12 18.76 15.24
CA GLY A 69 -7.70 17.98 16.34
C GLY A 69 -8.79 17.00 15.92
N LYS A 70 -8.99 16.77 14.63
CA LYS A 70 -9.93 15.78 14.07
C LYS A 70 -9.19 14.76 13.23
N GLN A 71 -9.77 13.58 13.14
CA GLN A 71 -9.32 12.53 12.21
C GLN A 71 -10.35 12.37 11.11
N TYR A 72 -9.88 12.38 9.87
CA TYR A 72 -10.64 12.07 8.68
C TYR A 72 -10.09 10.77 8.11
N SER A 73 -10.97 9.83 7.76
CA SER A 73 -10.54 8.52 7.27
C SER A 73 -11.46 8.01 6.18
N TYR A 74 -10.86 7.36 5.19
CA TYR A 74 -11.56 6.62 4.16
C TYR A 74 -11.04 5.18 4.11
N HIS A 75 -11.94 4.20 4.09
CA HIS A 75 -11.63 2.78 4.04
C HIS A 75 -12.39 2.13 2.90
N ALA A 76 -11.74 1.24 2.18
CA ALA A 76 -12.38 0.40 1.17
C ALA A 76 -11.76 -0.98 1.14
N SER A 77 -12.54 -1.97 0.71
CA SER A 77 -12.06 -3.29 0.38
C SER A 77 -12.81 -3.84 -0.81
N GLN A 78 -12.17 -4.70 -1.56
CA GLN A 78 -12.77 -5.36 -2.72
C GLN A 78 -12.12 -6.72 -2.98
N ARG A 79 -12.67 -7.45 -3.93
CA ARG A 79 -12.03 -8.69 -4.40
C ARG A 79 -10.71 -8.36 -5.06
N LEU A 80 -9.67 -9.10 -4.67
CA LEU A 80 -8.35 -9.02 -5.31
C LEU A 80 -8.41 -9.72 -6.67
N ASP A 81 -8.07 -9.01 -7.74
CA ASP A 81 -7.95 -9.55 -9.08
C ASP A 81 -6.63 -10.31 -9.24
N GLN A 82 -6.51 -11.11 -10.29
CA GLN A 82 -5.28 -11.82 -10.64
C GLN A 82 -4.22 -10.86 -11.18
N ASN A 83 -4.62 -9.87 -11.97
CA ASN A 83 -3.70 -8.82 -12.41
C ASN A 83 -3.35 -7.91 -11.22
N ARG A 84 -2.09 -7.97 -10.78
CA ARG A 84 -1.55 -7.18 -9.65
C ARG A 84 -0.98 -5.82 -10.07
N MET A 85 -0.88 -5.55 -11.39
CA MET A 85 -0.33 -4.28 -11.87
C MET A 85 -1.15 -3.06 -11.41
N PRO A 86 -2.50 -3.04 -11.53
CA PRO A 86 -3.28 -1.94 -11.01
C PRO A 86 -3.45 -2.08 -9.48
N ILE A 87 -2.84 -1.18 -8.72
CA ILE A 87 -3.05 -1.09 -7.27
C ILE A 87 -4.18 -0.09 -7.04
N LYS A 88 -5.43 -0.61 -7.09
CA LYS A 88 -6.63 0.21 -6.95
C LYS A 88 -7.65 -0.47 -6.04
N VAL A 89 -8.22 0.30 -5.10
CA VAL A 89 -9.23 -0.17 -4.13
C VAL A 89 -10.32 0.89 -4.00
N GLY A 90 -11.48 0.65 -4.61
CA GLY A 90 -12.54 1.64 -4.67
C GLY A 90 -12.05 2.93 -5.33
N PRO A 91 -12.18 4.09 -4.65
CA PRO A 91 -11.72 5.39 -5.18
C PRO A 91 -10.24 5.68 -4.91
N MET A 92 -9.52 4.77 -4.24
CA MET A 92 -8.09 4.91 -3.96
C MET A 92 -7.25 4.21 -5.02
N SER A 93 -6.13 4.82 -5.39
CA SER A 93 -5.13 4.21 -6.28
C SER A 93 -3.71 4.58 -5.88
N LEU A 94 -2.80 3.62 -6.05
CA LEU A 94 -1.36 3.83 -5.95
C LEU A 94 -0.73 3.51 -7.30
N THR A 95 0.03 4.46 -7.84
CA THR A 95 0.83 4.29 -9.06
C THR A 95 2.31 4.28 -8.69
N ILE A 96 3.05 3.33 -9.21
CA ILE A 96 4.51 3.31 -9.15
C ILE A 96 4.99 4.04 -10.41
N ASP A 97 5.34 5.33 -10.26
CA ASP A 97 5.76 6.17 -11.38
C ASP A 97 7.19 5.81 -11.82
N GLU A 98 8.08 5.65 -10.83
CA GLU A 98 9.43 5.15 -10.99
C GLU A 98 9.78 4.21 -9.83
N PRO A 99 10.07 2.92 -10.09
CA PRO A 99 10.37 1.95 -9.05
C PRO A 99 11.47 2.42 -8.11
N MET A 100 11.24 2.30 -6.80
CA MET A 100 12.15 2.70 -5.71
C MET A 100 12.45 4.20 -5.65
N SER A 101 11.74 5.04 -6.41
CA SER A 101 12.01 6.48 -6.53
C SER A 101 10.75 7.32 -6.38
N GLU A 102 9.71 7.06 -7.18
CA GLU A 102 8.52 7.91 -7.23
C GLU A 102 7.23 7.10 -7.21
N LEU A 103 6.28 7.55 -6.39
CA LEU A 103 4.95 6.97 -6.24
C LEU A 103 3.90 8.09 -6.25
N THR A 104 2.73 7.81 -6.80
CA THR A 104 1.57 8.70 -6.71
C THR A 104 0.40 7.97 -6.04
N PHE A 105 -0.12 8.53 -4.96
CA PHE A 105 -1.34 8.06 -4.30
C PHE A 105 -2.46 9.05 -4.52
N SER A 106 -3.64 8.56 -4.85
CA SER A 106 -4.83 9.38 -4.98
C SER A 106 -6.04 8.75 -4.29
N LEU A 107 -6.85 9.60 -3.70
CA LEU A 107 -8.19 9.30 -3.19
C LEU A 107 -9.17 10.32 -3.76
N LYS A 108 -10.26 9.85 -4.34
CA LYS A 108 -11.37 10.67 -4.79
C LYS A 108 -12.65 10.16 -4.13
N ASP A 109 -12.92 10.63 -2.92
CA ASP A 109 -14.08 10.24 -2.13
C ASP A 109 -15.38 10.57 -2.87
N PRO A 110 -16.28 9.61 -3.09
CA PRO A 110 -17.56 9.84 -3.75
C PRO A 110 -18.43 10.92 -3.07
N ASP A 111 -18.32 11.03 -1.73
CA ASP A 111 -19.03 12.04 -0.93
C ASP A 111 -18.30 13.38 -0.88
N ASN A 112 -17.14 13.47 -1.50
CA ASN A 112 -16.26 14.66 -1.55
C ASN A 112 -15.85 15.23 -0.17
N LYS A 113 -15.77 14.36 0.84
CA LYS A 113 -15.40 14.74 2.21
C LYS A 113 -13.92 14.65 2.49
N LEU A 114 -13.23 13.76 1.77
CA LEU A 114 -11.81 13.52 1.90
C LEU A 114 -11.21 13.17 0.54
N ASN A 115 -10.37 14.05 0.01
CA ASN A 115 -9.69 13.82 -1.26
C ASN A 115 -8.21 14.05 -1.10
N CYS A 116 -7.39 13.36 -1.87
CA CYS A 116 -5.98 13.69 -1.97
C CYS A 116 -5.38 13.28 -3.31
N ASN A 117 -4.32 13.98 -3.67
CA ASN A 117 -3.41 13.61 -4.75
C ASN A 117 -1.99 13.90 -4.30
N LEU A 118 -1.27 12.84 -3.92
CA LEU A 118 0.01 12.93 -3.22
C LEU A 118 1.07 12.20 -4.01
N LYS A 119 2.17 12.89 -4.28
CA LYS A 119 3.37 12.33 -4.90
C LYS A 119 4.47 12.17 -3.86
N PHE A 120 4.99 10.95 -3.72
CA PHE A 120 6.19 10.65 -2.95
C PHE A 120 7.40 10.68 -3.88
N SER A 121 8.46 11.35 -3.42
CA SER A 121 9.78 11.30 -4.05
C SER A 121 10.81 10.87 -3.00
N ALA A 122 11.48 9.74 -3.26
CA ALA A 122 12.50 9.23 -2.38
C ALA A 122 13.72 10.16 -2.31
N ASN A 123 14.24 10.38 -1.11
CA ASN A 123 15.48 11.10 -0.87
C ASN A 123 16.55 10.25 -0.16
N SER A 124 16.23 8.97 0.03
CA SER A 124 17.15 7.96 0.58
C SER A 124 17.09 6.67 -0.24
N VAL A 125 18.12 5.85 -0.10
CA VAL A 125 18.05 4.45 -0.55
C VAL A 125 17.06 3.69 0.34
N ALA A 126 16.45 2.64 -0.21
CA ALA A 126 15.63 1.74 0.56
C ALA A 126 16.50 0.96 1.54
N HIS A 127 16.14 0.99 2.82
CA HIS A 127 16.79 0.23 3.87
C HIS A 127 16.04 -1.07 4.13
N GLN A 128 16.67 -2.20 3.82
CA GLN A 128 16.11 -3.51 4.15
C GLN A 128 16.14 -3.72 5.65
N GLU A 129 14.98 -3.94 6.25
CA GLU A 129 14.87 -4.27 7.66
C GLU A 129 15.27 -5.73 7.92
N PRO A 130 15.72 -6.08 9.15
CA PRO A 130 15.92 -7.47 9.54
C PRO A 130 14.64 -8.29 9.33
N ARG A 131 14.81 -9.52 8.83
CA ARG A 131 13.69 -10.46 8.71
C ARG A 131 13.04 -10.69 10.07
N SER A 132 11.75 -10.51 10.16
CA SER A 132 10.99 -10.80 11.37
C SER A 132 10.39 -12.20 11.27
N LEU A 133 10.84 -13.10 12.16
CA LEU A 133 10.32 -14.46 12.28
C LEU A 133 9.76 -14.65 13.69
N MET A 134 8.47 -14.95 13.77
CA MET A 134 7.77 -15.25 15.01
C MET A 134 7.24 -16.69 14.97
N MET A 135 7.61 -17.46 15.96
CA MET A 135 7.24 -18.87 16.09
C MET A 135 6.42 -19.11 17.36
N GLU A 136 5.47 -20.03 17.27
CA GLU A 136 4.79 -20.64 18.40
C GLU A 136 5.00 -22.16 18.34
N GLY A 137 5.90 -22.67 19.14
CA GLY A 137 6.38 -24.03 18.99
C GLY A 137 6.99 -24.26 17.61
N THR A 138 6.43 -25.18 16.83
CA THR A 138 6.85 -25.48 15.46
C THR A 138 6.06 -24.71 14.39
N ARG A 139 5.08 -23.89 14.81
CA ARG A 139 4.24 -23.11 13.90
C ARG A 139 4.85 -21.73 13.64
N THR A 140 5.03 -21.39 12.39
CA THR A 140 5.34 -20.01 12.00
C THR A 140 4.08 -19.16 12.09
N ILE A 141 4.08 -18.13 12.95
CA ILE A 141 2.98 -17.16 13.07
C ILE A 141 3.20 -16.01 12.11
N MET A 142 4.44 -15.51 12.02
CA MET A 142 4.82 -14.42 11.15
C MET A 142 6.22 -14.67 10.57
N ASN A 143 6.38 -14.37 9.30
CA ASN A 143 7.66 -14.43 8.62
C ASN A 143 7.67 -13.35 7.53
N THR A 144 8.23 -12.19 7.87
CA THR A 144 8.15 -11.01 7.02
C THR A 144 9.53 -10.43 6.72
N VAL A 145 9.67 -9.96 5.50
CA VAL A 145 10.77 -9.10 5.06
C VAL A 145 10.13 -7.79 4.58
N ARG A 146 10.70 -6.68 4.97
CA ARG A 146 10.25 -5.35 4.56
C ARG A 146 11.43 -4.40 4.42
N PHE A 147 11.17 -3.28 3.79
CA PHE A 147 12.12 -2.17 3.74
C PHE A 147 11.43 -0.87 4.16
N THR A 148 12.23 0.06 4.64
CA THR A 148 11.82 1.44 4.90
C THR A 148 12.61 2.38 4.00
N GLN A 149 11.93 3.37 3.46
CA GLN A 149 12.53 4.40 2.62
C GLN A 149 12.01 5.77 3.04
N LEU A 150 12.93 6.74 3.16
CA LEU A 150 12.59 8.11 3.49
C LEU A 150 12.48 8.93 2.22
N GLY A 151 11.57 9.91 2.26
CA GLY A 151 11.33 10.78 1.11
C GLY A 151 10.47 11.98 1.49
N LYS A 152 10.02 12.68 0.48
CA LYS A 152 9.16 13.84 0.60
C LYS A 152 7.83 13.58 -0.11
N TRP A 153 6.75 13.93 0.54
CA TRP A 153 5.44 14.01 -0.07
C TRP A 153 5.18 15.44 -0.56
N THR A 154 4.53 15.55 -1.71
CA THR A 154 4.02 16.80 -2.29
C THR A 154 2.63 16.55 -2.86
N GLY A 155 1.79 17.57 -2.89
CA GLY A 155 0.44 17.47 -3.43
C GLY A 155 -0.57 18.18 -2.56
N GLU A 156 -1.81 17.70 -2.58
CA GLU A 156 -2.92 18.35 -1.87
C GLU A 156 -3.76 17.29 -1.14
N ILE A 157 -4.25 17.66 0.04
CA ILE A 157 -5.26 16.92 0.80
C ILE A 157 -6.40 17.87 1.08
N SER A 158 -7.61 17.51 0.67
CA SER A 158 -8.83 18.28 0.95
C SER A 158 -9.71 17.53 1.93
N THR A 159 -10.11 18.21 3.00
CA THR A 159 -11.05 17.72 4.02
C THR A 159 -12.23 18.66 4.14
N GLU A 160 -13.21 18.34 4.97
CA GLU A 160 -14.30 19.26 5.33
C GLU A 160 -13.78 20.53 6.05
N ALA A 161 -12.58 20.50 6.66
CA ALA A 161 -11.97 21.64 7.34
C ALA A 161 -11.17 22.55 6.40
N GLY A 162 -10.88 22.10 5.18
CA GLY A 162 -10.11 22.87 4.19
C GLY A 162 -9.12 22.02 3.40
N THR A 163 -8.29 22.69 2.62
CA THR A 163 -7.24 22.08 1.78
C THR A 163 -5.86 22.43 2.34
N ILE A 164 -4.99 21.44 2.39
CA ILE A 164 -3.58 21.49 2.79
C ILE A 164 -2.70 20.86 1.76
#